data_ba4f555d64403e62f16b070a025cdcb8
#
_entry.id   ba4f555d64403e62f16b070a025cdcb8
#
_cell.length_a   1.000
_cell.length_b   1.000
_cell.length_c   1.000
_cell.angle_alpha   90.00
_cell.angle_beta   90.00
_cell.angle_gamma   90.00
#
_symmetry.space_group_name_H-M   'P 1'
#
loop_
_entity.id
_entity.type
_entity.pdbx_description
1 polymer ?
#
loop_
_entity_poly.entity_id
_entity_poly.type
_entity_poly.pdbx_seq_one_letter_code
_entity_poly.pdbx_strand_id
1 'polypeptide(L)'
;MHKVKTLNNISDKGLGKFAPDGYELSDVHADPEAIVLRSHKLTANDITPSLMAVGRAGAGVNNVPVDVCTERGVVVFNTPGANANAVKELVMAGLLLSRRGIIPGIEYVNSLAGSTDKAELNKTVEAAKKQFKAISSKKREAAA
;
A
#
# COMPACT_ATOMS: atom_id res chain seq x y z
N MET A 1 31.13 12.03 -8.10
CA MET A 1 29.81 11.37 -8.23
C MET A 1 29.21 11.20 -6.86
N HIS A 2 27.98 11.66 -6.67
CA HIS A 2 27.28 11.55 -5.39
C HIS A 2 26.72 10.14 -5.21
N LYS A 3 26.98 9.53 -4.07
CA LYS A 3 26.54 8.17 -3.75
C LYS A 3 25.12 8.18 -3.20
N VAL A 4 24.19 7.54 -3.89
CA VAL A 4 22.78 7.44 -3.48
C VAL A 4 22.44 5.98 -3.21
N LYS A 5 22.08 5.66 -1.97
CA LYS A 5 21.62 4.33 -1.58
C LYS A 5 20.13 4.20 -1.85
N THR A 6 19.74 3.16 -2.57
CA THR A 6 18.34 2.86 -2.83
C THR A 6 17.89 1.66 -2.01
N LEU A 7 16.81 1.80 -1.27
CA LEU A 7 16.25 0.75 -0.42
C LEU A 7 14.81 0.44 -0.80
N ASN A 8 14.49 -0.84 -0.92
CA ASN A 8 13.24 -1.38 -1.49
C ASN A 8 13.13 -1.17 -3.02
N ASN A 9 12.02 -1.63 -3.61
CA ASN A 9 11.70 -1.38 -5.01
C ASN A 9 11.26 0.07 -5.22
N ILE A 10 12.17 0.91 -5.66
CA ILE A 10 11.88 2.25 -6.18
C ILE A 10 11.70 2.14 -7.68
N SER A 11 10.69 2.80 -8.24
CA SER A 11 10.39 2.74 -9.67
C SER A 11 11.56 3.29 -10.50
N ASP A 12 11.94 2.56 -11.56
CA ASP A 12 12.97 2.97 -12.52
C ASP A 12 12.67 4.32 -13.17
N LYS A 13 11.38 4.68 -13.32
CA LYS A 13 10.98 6.02 -13.77
C LYS A 13 11.42 7.13 -12.82
N GLY A 14 11.49 6.83 -11.52
CA GLY A 14 12.01 7.74 -10.50
C GLY A 14 13.53 7.75 -10.48
N LEU A 15 14.14 6.58 -10.46
CA LEU A 15 15.60 6.43 -10.44
C LEU A 15 16.26 7.00 -11.71
N GLY A 16 15.63 6.86 -12.86
CA GLY A 16 16.10 7.42 -14.13
C GLY A 16 16.09 8.96 -14.20
N LYS A 17 15.63 9.65 -13.13
CA LYS A 17 15.76 11.11 -13.02
C LYS A 17 17.13 11.56 -12.49
N PHE A 18 17.89 10.65 -11.89
CA PHE A 18 19.26 10.94 -11.49
C PHE A 18 20.16 10.92 -12.73
N ALA A 19 20.92 12.01 -12.92
CA ALA A 19 21.86 12.09 -14.05
C ALA A 19 23.01 11.10 -13.86
N PRO A 20 23.31 10.23 -14.85
CA PRO A 20 24.33 9.17 -14.67
C PRO A 20 25.74 9.66 -14.45
N ASP A 21 26.05 10.87 -14.88
CA ASP A 21 27.34 11.54 -14.73
C ASP A 21 27.50 12.24 -13.37
N GLY A 22 26.40 12.43 -12.62
CA GLY A 22 26.40 13.09 -11.32
C GLY A 22 26.18 12.15 -10.13
N TYR A 23 25.47 11.04 -10.35
CA TYR A 23 25.00 10.17 -9.27
C TYR A 23 25.31 8.70 -9.51
N GLU A 24 25.76 8.02 -8.45
CA GLU A 24 25.95 6.58 -8.43
C GLU A 24 24.85 5.95 -7.55
N LEU A 25 23.95 5.19 -8.17
CA LEU A 25 22.84 4.54 -7.50
C LEU A 25 23.19 3.09 -7.17
N SER A 26 23.08 2.70 -5.89
CA SER A 26 23.32 1.33 -5.44
C SER A 26 22.60 1.04 -4.13
N ASP A 27 22.23 -0.21 -3.89
CA ASP A 27 21.66 -0.67 -2.62
C ASP A 27 22.73 -1.06 -1.58
N VAL A 28 24.00 -1.21 -2.00
CA VAL A 28 25.11 -1.67 -1.15
C VAL A 28 26.03 -0.55 -0.63
N HIS A 29 25.78 0.72 -0.98
CA HIS A 29 26.62 1.80 -0.45
C HIS A 29 26.63 1.80 1.09
N ALA A 30 27.82 1.67 1.67
CA ALA A 30 27.98 1.67 3.13
C ALA A 30 27.90 3.08 3.73
N ASP A 31 28.40 4.09 3.00
CA ASP A 31 28.44 5.50 3.42
C ASP A 31 27.88 6.38 2.28
N PRO A 32 26.56 6.45 2.11
CA PRO A 32 25.91 7.23 1.07
C PRO A 32 25.75 8.70 1.49
N GLU A 33 25.74 9.59 0.50
CA GLU A 33 25.38 11.01 0.69
C GLU A 33 23.86 11.25 0.67
N ALA A 34 23.11 10.33 0.02
CA ALA A 34 21.65 10.34 0.07
C ALA A 34 21.07 8.93 0.13
N ILE A 35 19.90 8.79 0.75
CA ILE A 35 19.14 7.54 0.79
C ILE A 35 17.76 7.79 0.16
N VAL A 36 17.36 6.91 -0.77
CA VAL A 36 16.00 6.87 -1.32
C VAL A 36 15.35 5.55 -0.88
N LEU A 37 14.19 5.64 -0.21
CA LEU A 37 13.53 4.47 0.35
C LEU A 37 12.00 4.56 0.25
N ARG A 38 11.33 3.44 0.49
CA ARG A 38 9.86 3.39 0.59
C ARG A 38 9.41 2.91 1.97
N SER A 39 9.55 1.63 2.27
CA SER A 39 9.06 0.99 3.50
C SER A 39 10.18 0.49 4.43
N HIS A 40 11.43 0.53 3.99
CA HIS A 40 12.57 0.16 4.83
C HIS A 40 12.61 1.05 6.07
N LYS A 41 12.88 0.46 7.24
CA LYS A 41 13.01 1.19 8.50
C LYS A 41 14.46 1.57 8.72
N LEU A 42 14.77 2.86 8.66
CA LEU A 42 16.07 3.37 9.03
C LEU A 42 16.23 3.44 10.57
N THR A 43 17.44 3.23 11.00
CA THR A 43 17.88 3.38 12.40
C THR A 43 18.85 4.54 12.54
N ALA A 44 19.22 4.90 13.76
CA ALA A 44 20.23 5.93 14.00
C ALA A 44 21.61 5.57 13.40
N ASN A 45 21.90 4.26 13.23
CA ASN A 45 23.15 3.78 12.65
C ASN A 45 23.22 4.00 11.13
N ASP A 46 22.08 4.11 10.46
CA ASP A 46 22.02 4.36 9.02
C ASP A 46 22.25 5.85 8.68
N ILE A 47 22.18 6.72 9.68
CA ILE A 47 22.42 8.16 9.51
C ILE A 47 23.90 8.41 9.71
N THR A 48 24.67 8.20 8.63
CA THR A 48 26.14 8.38 8.65
C THR A 48 26.54 9.86 8.59
N PRO A 49 27.77 10.22 8.94
CA PRO A 49 28.24 11.62 8.85
C PRO A 49 28.23 12.18 7.43
N SER A 50 28.34 11.35 6.41
CA SER A 50 28.30 11.76 5.00
C SER A 50 26.89 11.97 4.47
N LEU A 51 25.86 11.48 5.19
CA LEU A 51 24.48 11.56 4.75
C LEU A 51 23.95 13.00 4.85
N MET A 52 23.47 13.52 3.73
CA MET A 52 22.91 14.87 3.62
C MET A 52 21.39 14.85 3.45
N ALA A 53 20.84 13.81 2.82
CA ALA A 53 19.41 13.78 2.50
C ALA A 53 18.80 12.36 2.55
N VAL A 54 17.54 12.29 2.97
CA VAL A 54 16.70 11.10 2.90
C VAL A 54 15.44 11.42 2.12
N GLY A 55 15.19 10.70 1.03
CA GLY A 55 13.94 10.79 0.23
C GLY A 55 13.05 9.59 0.48
N ARG A 56 11.86 9.79 1.05
CA ARG A 56 10.89 8.72 1.26
C ARG A 56 9.80 8.73 0.19
N ALA A 57 9.69 7.65 -0.59
CA ALA A 57 8.62 7.45 -1.57
C ALA A 57 7.30 7.08 -0.86
N GLY A 58 6.63 8.07 -0.28
CA GLY A 58 5.36 7.94 0.42
C GLY A 58 5.08 9.13 1.36
N ALA A 59 3.86 9.22 1.87
CA ALA A 59 3.40 10.36 2.67
C ALA A 59 3.92 10.36 4.12
N GLY A 60 3.89 9.22 4.79
CA GLY A 60 4.37 9.12 6.17
C GLY A 60 5.90 9.06 6.25
N VAL A 61 6.46 9.39 7.41
CA VAL A 61 7.92 9.32 7.70
C VAL A 61 8.23 8.51 8.95
N ASN A 62 7.29 7.72 9.44
CA ASN A 62 7.40 6.91 10.66
C ASN A 62 8.48 5.81 10.61
N ASN A 63 9.02 5.53 9.45
CA ASN A 63 10.13 4.60 9.21
C ASN A 63 11.50 5.31 9.04
N VAL A 64 11.55 6.62 9.25
CA VAL A 64 12.78 7.43 9.23
C VAL A 64 12.94 8.06 10.61
N PRO A 65 14.13 7.97 11.24
CA PRO A 65 14.40 8.60 12.54
C PRO A 65 14.61 10.11 12.37
N VAL A 66 13.51 10.86 12.18
CA VAL A 66 13.51 12.29 11.82
C VAL A 66 14.25 13.13 12.86
N ASP A 67 14.11 12.80 14.16
CA ASP A 67 14.78 13.51 15.23
C ASP A 67 16.30 13.42 15.10
N VAL A 68 16.84 12.22 14.85
CA VAL A 68 18.26 11.98 14.61
C VAL A 68 18.75 12.68 13.34
N CYS A 69 17.93 12.68 12.28
CA CYS A 69 18.22 13.40 11.04
C CYS A 69 18.36 14.90 11.31
N THR A 70 17.43 15.47 12.07
CA THR A 70 17.41 16.90 12.44
C THR A 70 18.67 17.28 13.24
N GLU A 71 19.02 16.48 14.26
CA GLU A 71 20.22 16.69 15.07
C GLU A 71 21.50 16.67 14.25
N ARG A 72 21.56 15.84 13.19
CA ARG A 72 22.72 15.69 12.31
C ARG A 72 22.69 16.56 11.05
N GLY A 73 21.66 17.41 10.91
CA GLY A 73 21.53 18.31 9.76
C GLY A 73 21.12 17.60 8.45
N VAL A 74 20.54 16.40 8.52
CA VAL A 74 20.08 15.61 7.36
C VAL A 74 18.66 16.02 7.00
N VAL A 75 18.46 16.43 5.74
CA VAL A 75 17.11 16.82 5.25
C VAL A 75 16.28 15.58 4.91
N VAL A 76 15.03 15.54 5.37
CA VAL A 76 14.10 14.45 5.08
C VAL A 76 12.98 14.93 4.17
N PHE A 77 12.86 14.32 3.00
CA PHE A 77 11.78 14.58 2.03
C PHE A 77 10.79 13.43 2.02
N ASN A 78 9.52 13.76 1.84
CA ASN A 78 8.45 12.78 1.62
C ASN A 78 7.64 13.15 0.36
N THR A 79 6.74 12.24 -0.08
CA THR A 79 5.89 12.46 -1.26
C THR A 79 4.42 12.36 -0.87
N PRO A 80 3.85 13.40 -0.21
CA PRO A 80 2.45 13.39 0.17
C PRO A 80 1.56 13.41 -1.06
N GLY A 81 0.46 12.64 -1.00
CA GLY A 81 -0.54 12.59 -2.07
C GLY A 81 -0.20 11.71 -3.28
N ALA A 82 1.01 11.17 -3.41
CA ALA A 82 1.42 10.39 -4.57
C ALA A 82 0.52 9.15 -4.84
N ASN A 83 -0.05 8.54 -3.79
CA ASN A 83 -0.96 7.40 -3.88
C ASN A 83 -2.42 7.74 -3.47
N ALA A 84 -2.76 9.01 -3.28
CA ALA A 84 -4.07 9.43 -2.75
C ALA A 84 -5.23 8.92 -3.61
N ASN A 85 -5.08 8.92 -4.93
CA ASN A 85 -6.11 8.43 -5.85
C ASN A 85 -6.36 6.92 -5.69
N ALA A 86 -5.29 6.12 -5.62
CA ALA A 86 -5.41 4.67 -5.41
C ALA A 86 -6.05 4.34 -4.05
N VAL A 87 -5.71 5.09 -2.98
CA VAL A 87 -6.35 4.94 -1.67
C VAL A 87 -7.83 5.29 -1.73
N LYS A 88 -8.20 6.40 -2.38
CA LYS A 88 -9.60 6.79 -2.61
C LYS A 88 -10.40 5.69 -3.31
N GLU A 89 -9.87 5.12 -4.38
CA GLU A 89 -10.51 4.04 -5.13
C GLU A 89 -10.72 2.79 -4.27
N LEU A 90 -9.72 2.40 -3.47
CA LEU A 90 -9.81 1.27 -2.55
C LEU A 90 -10.86 1.51 -1.45
N VAL A 91 -10.94 2.72 -0.90
CA VAL A 91 -11.96 3.09 0.09
C VAL A 91 -13.35 3.01 -0.54
N MET A 92 -13.54 3.54 -1.74
CA MET A 92 -14.82 3.45 -2.46
C MET A 92 -15.20 2.00 -2.74
N ALA A 93 -14.27 1.17 -3.20
CA ALA A 93 -14.49 -0.26 -3.40
C ALA A 93 -14.91 -0.95 -2.09
N GLY A 94 -14.22 -0.68 -0.98
CA GLY A 94 -14.55 -1.22 0.34
C GLY A 94 -15.95 -0.83 0.81
N LEU A 95 -16.35 0.43 0.63
CA LEU A 95 -17.69 0.92 0.96
C LEU A 95 -18.78 0.21 0.14
N LEU A 96 -18.57 0.05 -1.17
CA LEU A 96 -19.50 -0.64 -2.04
C LEU A 96 -19.62 -2.13 -1.71
N LEU A 97 -18.49 -2.80 -1.48
CA LEU A 97 -18.44 -4.22 -1.10
C LEU A 97 -19.15 -4.47 0.24
N SER A 98 -18.94 -3.60 1.23
CA SER A 98 -19.56 -3.74 2.56
C SER A 98 -21.10 -3.65 2.53
N ARG A 99 -21.65 -2.93 1.55
CA ARG A 99 -23.10 -2.71 1.41
C ARG A 99 -23.82 -3.78 0.58
N ARG A 100 -23.10 -4.56 -0.21
CA ARG A 100 -23.69 -5.45 -1.22
C ARG A 100 -23.69 -6.93 -0.82
N GLY A 101 -23.14 -7.29 0.33
CA GLY A 101 -23.05 -8.69 0.78
C GLY A 101 -22.21 -9.59 -0.14
N ILE A 102 -21.24 -9.01 -0.86
CA ILE A 102 -20.42 -9.74 -1.84
C ILE A 102 -19.55 -10.79 -1.17
N ILE A 103 -18.91 -10.46 -0.05
CA ILE A 103 -18.05 -11.41 0.67
C ILE A 103 -18.85 -12.64 1.16
N PRO A 104 -19.97 -12.49 1.90
CA PRO A 104 -20.81 -13.63 2.24
C PRO A 104 -21.35 -14.38 1.02
N GLY A 105 -21.60 -13.69 -0.09
CA GLY A 105 -22.00 -14.31 -1.35
C GLY A 105 -20.94 -15.22 -1.95
N ILE A 106 -19.68 -14.80 -1.92
CA ILE A 106 -18.53 -15.60 -2.37
C ILE A 106 -18.37 -16.86 -1.48
N GLU A 107 -18.42 -16.68 -0.16
CA GLU A 107 -18.35 -17.80 0.80
C GLU A 107 -19.47 -18.82 0.56
N TYR A 108 -20.69 -18.34 0.33
CA TYR A 108 -21.83 -19.19 0.01
C TYR A 108 -21.62 -19.95 -1.30
N VAL A 109 -21.19 -19.31 -2.38
CA VAL A 109 -20.91 -19.97 -3.66
C VAL A 109 -19.79 -21.02 -3.50
N ASN A 110 -18.74 -20.72 -2.77
CA ASN A 110 -17.66 -21.66 -2.50
C ASN A 110 -18.15 -22.89 -1.71
N SER A 111 -19.13 -22.73 -0.81
CA SER A 111 -19.73 -23.85 -0.07
C SER A 111 -20.51 -24.83 -0.96
N LEU A 112 -20.92 -24.39 -2.14
CA LEU A 112 -21.66 -25.19 -3.12
C LEU A 112 -20.75 -25.90 -4.14
N ALA A 113 -19.43 -25.70 -4.10
CA ALA A 113 -18.49 -26.21 -5.10
C ALA A 113 -18.44 -27.75 -5.24
N GLY A 114 -18.93 -28.49 -4.23
CA GLY A 114 -19.03 -29.97 -4.27
C GLY A 114 -20.34 -30.52 -4.83
N SER A 115 -21.34 -29.65 -5.14
CA SER A 115 -22.64 -30.10 -5.63
C SER A 115 -22.59 -30.41 -7.13
N THR A 116 -22.93 -31.65 -7.49
CA THR A 116 -22.95 -32.14 -8.88
C THR A 116 -24.35 -32.18 -9.48
N ASP A 117 -25.40 -32.15 -8.67
CA ASP A 117 -26.79 -32.13 -9.14
C ASP A 117 -27.24 -30.70 -9.44
N LYS A 118 -27.45 -30.41 -10.72
CA LYS A 118 -27.87 -29.11 -11.23
C LYS A 118 -29.24 -28.69 -10.76
N ALA A 119 -30.18 -29.61 -10.60
CA ALA A 119 -31.57 -29.32 -10.19
C ALA A 119 -31.62 -28.93 -8.70
N GLU A 120 -30.90 -29.67 -7.86
CA GLU A 120 -30.74 -29.38 -6.43
C GLU A 120 -29.98 -28.06 -6.20
N LEU A 121 -28.89 -27.84 -6.96
CA LEU A 121 -28.13 -26.62 -6.92
C LEU A 121 -28.99 -25.39 -7.23
N ASN A 122 -29.78 -25.44 -8.29
CA ASN A 122 -30.68 -24.35 -8.66
C ASN A 122 -31.71 -24.06 -7.55
N LYS A 123 -32.32 -25.08 -6.96
CA LYS A 123 -33.27 -24.94 -5.86
C LYS A 123 -32.65 -24.30 -4.63
N THR A 124 -31.44 -24.70 -4.29
CA THR A 124 -30.66 -24.18 -3.16
C THR A 124 -30.28 -22.72 -3.37
N VAL A 125 -29.81 -22.36 -4.56
CA VAL A 125 -29.47 -20.98 -4.92
C VAL A 125 -30.69 -20.07 -4.92
N GLU A 126 -31.83 -20.51 -5.46
CA GLU A 126 -33.07 -19.73 -5.47
C GLU A 126 -33.61 -19.48 -4.04
N ALA A 127 -33.50 -20.46 -3.14
CA ALA A 127 -33.85 -20.27 -1.73
C ALA A 127 -32.97 -19.24 -1.04
N ALA A 128 -31.64 -19.28 -1.30
CA ALA A 128 -30.68 -18.36 -0.71
C ALA A 128 -30.82 -16.91 -1.21
N LYS A 129 -31.27 -16.69 -2.45
CA LYS A 129 -31.50 -15.34 -3.00
C LYS A 129 -32.39 -14.48 -2.08
N LYS A 130 -33.42 -15.04 -1.48
CA LYS A 130 -34.33 -14.33 -0.56
C LYS A 130 -33.59 -13.89 0.71
N GLN A 131 -32.70 -14.73 1.24
CA GLN A 131 -31.90 -14.43 2.43
C GLN A 131 -30.89 -13.31 2.18
N PHE A 132 -30.16 -13.36 1.07
CA PHE A 132 -29.21 -12.31 0.70
C PHE A 132 -29.90 -10.96 0.40
N LYS A 133 -31.09 -10.97 -0.19
CA LYS A 133 -31.91 -9.78 -0.40
C LYS A 133 -32.35 -9.15 0.93
N ALA A 134 -32.76 -9.96 1.90
CA ALA A 134 -33.17 -9.49 3.24
C ALA A 134 -31.99 -8.88 4.03
N ILE A 135 -30.77 -9.44 3.93
CA ILE A 135 -29.56 -8.88 4.55
C ILE A 135 -29.24 -7.49 3.97
N SER A 136 -29.40 -7.31 2.67
CA SER A 136 -29.17 -6.02 2.00
C SER A 136 -30.20 -4.95 2.40
N SER A 137 -31.48 -5.31 2.62
CA SER A 137 -32.52 -4.37 3.06
C SER A 137 -32.37 -3.96 4.52
N LYS A 138 -32.14 -4.90 5.44
CA LYS A 138 -31.91 -4.61 6.88
C LYS A 138 -30.71 -3.68 7.11
N LYS A 139 -29.65 -3.81 6.34
CA LYS A 139 -28.49 -2.88 6.41
C LYS A 139 -28.83 -1.47 5.92
N ARG A 140 -29.85 -1.30 5.08
CA ARG A 140 -30.33 0.02 4.65
C ARG A 140 -31.14 0.72 5.73
N GLU A 141 -32.01 -0.01 6.43
CA GLU A 141 -32.85 0.51 7.51
C GLU A 141 -32.04 0.91 8.74
N ALA A 142 -30.96 0.18 9.08
CA ALA A 142 -30.08 0.50 10.21
C ALA A 142 -29.15 1.71 9.96
N ALA A 143 -29.16 2.30 8.75
CA ALA A 143 -28.30 3.41 8.37
C ALA A 143 -29.08 4.68 7.98
N ALA A 144 -30.40 4.68 8.14
CA ALA A 144 -31.31 5.82 8.01
C ALA A 144 -31.68 6.37 9.41
#